data_78f903d4b9e1140b741b62a80f283665
#
_entry.id   78f903d4b9e1140b741b62a80f283665
#
_cell.length_a   1.000
_cell.length_b   1.000
_cell.length_c   1.000
_cell.angle_alpha   90.00
_cell.angle_beta   90.00
_cell.angle_gamma   90.00
#
_symmetry.space_group_name_H-M   'P 1'
#
loop_
_entity.id
_entity.type
_entity.pdbx_description
1 polymer ?
#
loop_
_entity_poly.entity_id
_entity_poly.type
_entity_poly.pdbx_seq_one_letter_code
_entity_poly.pdbx_strand_id
1 'polypeptide(L)'
;EWSCEDGTRTNLDFMYKTIELAIKCGATTINIPDTVGYSIPEEFAKTINLIKNNVPNIDKAIISAHCHNDLGLAVANALSGLSAGVRQIECTINGIGERAGNAALEEIVMAIKTRDDLLPYQTGIKTELISKASKIVSNATGFPVQFNKAIVGKNAFAHESGIHQDGMLKNRETYEIMTPESVGVKKTSLVMGCLLYTSPSPRDQRGSG
;
A
#
# COMPACT_ATOMS: atom_id res chain seq x y z
N GLU A 1 -11.48 9.78 18.25
CA GLU A 1 -11.83 9.35 16.89
C GLU A 1 -13.27 8.86 16.84
N TRP A 2 -13.96 9.13 15.74
CA TRP A 2 -15.29 8.58 15.45
C TRP A 2 -15.22 7.86 14.10
N SER A 3 -15.79 6.65 14.04
CA SER A 3 -15.85 5.84 12.83
C SER A 3 -17.31 5.40 12.60
N CYS A 4 -17.77 5.55 11.37
CA CYS A 4 -19.05 4.95 10.98
C CYS A 4 -18.85 3.49 10.55
N GLU A 5 -19.93 2.72 10.53
CA GLU A 5 -19.95 1.41 9.88
C GLU A 5 -20.41 1.58 8.44
N ASP A 6 -19.80 0.85 7.50
CA ASP A 6 -20.17 0.79 6.09
C ASP A 6 -20.28 2.18 5.41
N GLY A 7 -19.27 3.02 5.66
CA GLY A 7 -19.27 4.42 5.25
C GLY A 7 -19.43 4.62 3.74
N THR A 8 -18.78 3.78 2.94
CA THR A 8 -18.78 3.93 1.47
C THR A 8 -20.11 3.59 0.82
N ARG A 9 -20.99 2.81 1.49
CA ARG A 9 -22.34 2.46 0.97
C ARG A 9 -23.47 3.17 1.72
N THR A 10 -23.14 4.02 2.69
CA THR A 10 -24.11 4.80 3.45
C THR A 10 -24.64 5.96 2.60
N ASN A 11 -25.93 6.32 2.79
CA ASN A 11 -26.51 7.52 2.18
C ASN A 11 -25.72 8.77 2.60
N LEU A 12 -25.26 9.54 1.64
CA LEU A 12 -24.36 10.67 1.86
C LEU A 12 -24.97 11.76 2.74
N ASP A 13 -26.25 12.10 2.55
CA ASP A 13 -26.91 13.16 3.36
C ASP A 13 -27.01 12.74 4.84
N PHE A 14 -27.23 11.47 5.10
CA PHE A 14 -27.20 10.94 6.46
C PHE A 14 -25.79 10.97 7.02
N MET A 15 -24.79 10.57 6.24
CA MET A 15 -23.39 10.57 6.65
C MET A 15 -22.90 11.98 6.97
N TYR A 16 -23.22 13.00 6.15
CA TYR A 16 -22.84 14.39 6.44
C TYR A 16 -23.37 14.87 7.78
N LYS A 17 -24.64 14.57 8.09
CA LYS A 17 -25.25 14.96 9.36
C LYS A 17 -24.63 14.26 10.56
N THR A 18 -24.30 12.98 10.43
CA THR A 18 -23.66 12.20 11.50
C THR A 18 -22.24 12.63 11.74
N ILE A 19 -21.47 12.92 10.70
CA ILE A 19 -20.10 13.46 10.80
C ILE A 19 -20.14 14.84 11.47
N GLU A 20 -21.03 15.74 11.01
CA GLU A 20 -21.16 17.06 11.60
C GLU A 20 -21.46 16.99 13.11
N LEU A 21 -22.37 16.08 13.50
CA LEU A 21 -22.72 15.87 14.91
C LEU A 21 -21.55 15.29 15.69
N ALA A 22 -20.85 14.28 15.14
CA ALA A 22 -19.69 13.68 15.80
C ALA A 22 -18.61 14.73 16.11
N ILE A 23 -18.33 15.64 15.16
CA ILE A 23 -17.37 16.73 15.35
C ILE A 23 -17.89 17.73 16.40
N LYS A 24 -19.18 18.07 16.38
CA LYS A 24 -19.82 18.90 17.43
C LYS A 24 -19.71 18.30 18.83
N CYS A 25 -19.74 16.96 18.92
CA CYS A 25 -19.55 16.23 20.16
C CYS A 25 -18.09 16.03 20.56
N GLY A 26 -17.12 16.56 19.79
CA GLY A 26 -15.71 16.57 20.15
C GLY A 26 -14.84 15.56 19.40
N ALA A 27 -15.33 14.90 18.35
CA ALA A 27 -14.48 14.09 17.50
C ALA A 27 -13.48 14.95 16.72
N THR A 28 -12.20 14.62 16.79
CA THR A 28 -11.10 15.30 16.09
C THR A 28 -10.53 14.50 14.92
N THR A 29 -10.98 13.26 14.78
CA THR A 29 -10.68 12.39 13.65
C THR A 29 -11.97 11.69 13.22
N ILE A 30 -12.26 11.75 11.94
CA ILE A 30 -13.41 11.12 11.29
C ILE A 30 -12.90 10.04 10.37
N ASN A 31 -13.14 8.79 10.73
CA ASN A 31 -12.73 7.64 9.96
C ASN A 31 -13.84 7.19 9.00
N ILE A 32 -13.50 7.06 7.73
CA ILE A 32 -14.40 6.62 6.66
C ILE A 32 -13.98 5.22 6.23
N PRO A 33 -14.73 4.18 6.63
CA PRO A 33 -14.41 2.81 6.28
C PRO A 33 -15.05 2.38 4.96
N ASP A 34 -14.25 1.73 4.12
CA ASP A 34 -14.71 0.81 3.08
C ASP A 34 -14.80 -0.60 3.70
N THR A 35 -15.85 -0.80 4.49
CA THR A 35 -16.01 -1.95 5.40
C THR A 35 -16.00 -3.29 4.68
N VAL A 36 -16.54 -3.35 3.47
CA VAL A 36 -16.63 -4.60 2.69
C VAL A 36 -15.65 -4.65 1.52
N GLY A 37 -14.73 -3.69 1.42
CA GLY A 37 -13.73 -3.64 0.35
C GLY A 37 -14.34 -3.55 -1.05
N TYR A 38 -15.42 -2.77 -1.18
CA TYR A 38 -16.26 -2.68 -2.37
C TYR A 38 -15.89 -1.52 -3.29
N SER A 39 -15.32 -0.45 -2.74
CA SER A 39 -15.03 0.78 -3.48
C SER A 39 -13.88 0.59 -4.48
N ILE A 40 -13.95 1.37 -5.54
CA ILE A 40 -12.82 1.60 -6.45
C ILE A 40 -12.18 2.96 -6.11
N PRO A 41 -10.91 3.22 -6.52
CA PRO A 41 -10.17 4.41 -6.10
C PRO A 41 -10.88 5.75 -6.40
N GLU A 42 -11.45 5.89 -7.59
CA GLU A 42 -12.16 7.10 -8.01
C GLU A 42 -13.41 7.37 -7.17
N GLU A 43 -14.15 6.30 -6.83
CA GLU A 43 -15.36 6.37 -6.01
C GLU A 43 -15.00 6.75 -4.57
N PHE A 44 -13.95 6.14 -4.01
CA PHE A 44 -13.48 6.47 -2.67
C PHE A 44 -13.02 7.92 -2.57
N ALA A 45 -12.18 8.38 -3.52
CA ALA A 45 -11.74 9.78 -3.58
C ALA A 45 -12.92 10.75 -3.73
N LYS A 46 -13.90 10.41 -4.56
CA LYS A 46 -15.12 11.21 -4.73
C LYS A 46 -15.90 11.33 -3.42
N THR A 47 -16.06 10.23 -2.69
CA THR A 47 -16.73 10.22 -1.37
C THR A 47 -16.03 11.15 -0.39
N ILE A 48 -14.69 11.08 -0.28
CA ILE A 48 -13.90 11.98 0.57
C ILE A 48 -14.10 13.46 0.16
N ASN A 49 -14.04 13.77 -1.13
CA ASN A 49 -14.27 15.13 -1.62
C ASN A 49 -15.69 15.63 -1.31
N LEU A 50 -16.70 14.79 -1.44
CA LEU A 50 -18.08 15.14 -1.10
C LEU A 50 -18.23 15.43 0.40
N ILE A 51 -17.63 14.63 1.28
CA ILE A 51 -17.60 14.88 2.72
C ILE A 51 -16.95 16.24 3.02
N LYS A 52 -15.79 16.52 2.44
CA LYS A 52 -15.09 17.81 2.63
C LYS A 52 -15.91 19.02 2.20
N ASN A 53 -16.69 18.87 1.14
CA ASN A 53 -17.46 19.99 0.58
C ASN A 53 -18.83 20.19 1.25
N ASN A 54 -19.39 19.15 1.89
CA ASN A 54 -20.77 19.19 2.39
C ASN A 54 -20.89 19.12 3.91
N VAL A 55 -19.83 18.81 4.63
CA VAL A 55 -19.82 18.84 6.11
C VAL A 55 -19.30 20.19 6.61
N PRO A 56 -20.14 21.04 7.23
CA PRO A 56 -19.80 22.44 7.47
C PRO A 56 -18.64 22.68 8.43
N ASN A 57 -18.34 21.73 9.32
CA ASN A 57 -17.32 21.81 10.35
C ASN A 57 -16.17 20.81 10.17
N ILE A 58 -16.01 20.28 8.96
CA ILE A 58 -15.00 19.23 8.66
C ILE A 58 -13.57 19.73 8.86
N ASP A 59 -13.32 21.03 8.75
CA ASP A 59 -12.05 21.69 8.99
C ASP A 59 -11.52 21.52 10.44
N LYS A 60 -12.41 21.16 11.37
CA LYS A 60 -12.08 20.89 12.78
C LYS A 60 -11.63 19.47 13.05
N ALA A 61 -11.63 18.59 12.05
CA ALA A 61 -11.26 17.19 12.19
C ALA A 61 -10.33 16.73 11.08
N ILE A 62 -9.54 15.70 11.36
CA ILE A 62 -8.76 14.97 10.38
C ILE A 62 -9.66 13.89 9.76
N ILE A 63 -9.63 13.76 8.44
CA ILE A 63 -10.28 12.64 7.78
C ILE A 63 -9.31 11.46 7.75
N SER A 64 -9.77 10.32 8.23
CA SER A 64 -9.09 9.01 8.21
C SER A 64 -9.74 8.08 7.20
N ALA A 65 -8.96 7.19 6.61
CA ALA A 65 -9.43 6.13 5.73
C ALA A 65 -9.11 4.76 6.32
N HIS A 66 -10.10 3.86 6.25
CA HIS A 66 -9.97 2.45 6.61
C HIS A 66 -10.48 1.59 5.46
N CYS A 67 -9.60 0.90 4.76
CA CYS A 67 -9.97 0.18 3.55
C CYS A 67 -9.69 -1.32 3.70
N HIS A 68 -10.74 -2.15 3.48
CA HIS A 68 -10.61 -3.59 3.35
C HIS A 68 -10.22 -4.01 1.93
N ASN A 69 -9.67 -5.21 1.79
CA ASN A 69 -8.95 -5.64 0.59
C ASN A 69 -9.69 -6.72 -0.22
N ASP A 70 -11.01 -6.79 -0.12
CA ASP A 70 -11.82 -7.86 -0.74
C ASP A 70 -11.67 -7.89 -2.27
N LEU A 71 -11.55 -6.73 -2.92
CA LEU A 71 -11.26 -6.61 -4.35
C LEU A 71 -9.76 -6.42 -4.66
N GLY A 72 -8.88 -6.48 -3.66
CA GLY A 72 -7.45 -6.20 -3.85
C GLY A 72 -7.12 -4.73 -4.04
N LEU A 73 -8.01 -3.81 -3.66
CA LEU A 73 -7.89 -2.37 -3.93
C LEU A 73 -7.65 -1.51 -2.68
N ALA A 74 -7.48 -2.11 -1.50
CA ALA A 74 -7.38 -1.36 -0.24
C ALA A 74 -6.27 -0.29 -0.25
N VAL A 75 -5.08 -0.64 -0.73
CA VAL A 75 -3.96 0.32 -0.83
C VAL A 75 -4.26 1.40 -1.87
N ALA A 76 -4.82 1.03 -3.02
CA ALA A 76 -5.17 1.99 -4.06
C ALA A 76 -6.25 2.98 -3.58
N ASN A 77 -7.27 2.49 -2.86
CA ASN A 77 -8.31 3.32 -2.26
C ASN A 77 -7.71 4.27 -1.21
N ALA A 78 -6.86 3.78 -0.31
CA ALA A 78 -6.20 4.60 0.70
C ALA A 78 -5.35 5.72 0.08
N LEU A 79 -4.56 5.42 -0.97
CA LEU A 79 -3.74 6.41 -1.69
C LEU A 79 -4.61 7.43 -2.45
N SER A 80 -5.72 7.00 -3.05
CA SER A 80 -6.66 7.93 -3.69
C SER A 80 -7.33 8.84 -2.67
N GLY A 81 -7.64 8.31 -1.48
CA GLY A 81 -8.12 9.08 -0.33
C GLY A 81 -7.13 10.15 0.12
N LEU A 82 -5.83 9.85 0.17
CA LEU A 82 -4.78 10.85 0.46
C LEU A 82 -4.84 12.02 -0.52
N SER A 83 -4.94 11.72 -1.81
CA SER A 83 -5.04 12.75 -2.86
C SER A 83 -6.31 13.59 -2.72
N ALA A 84 -7.40 13.01 -2.21
CA ALA A 84 -8.67 13.69 -1.94
C ALA A 84 -8.68 14.48 -0.62
N GLY A 85 -7.70 14.26 0.27
CA GLY A 85 -7.59 15.04 1.52
C GLY A 85 -7.61 14.24 2.82
N VAL A 86 -7.59 12.92 2.76
CA VAL A 86 -7.30 12.07 3.91
C VAL A 86 -5.91 12.42 4.46
N ARG A 87 -5.75 12.39 5.79
CA ARG A 87 -4.47 12.65 6.47
C ARG A 87 -4.11 11.59 7.51
N GLN A 88 -4.98 10.63 7.73
CA GLN A 88 -4.72 9.43 8.52
C GLN A 88 -5.16 8.21 7.70
N ILE A 89 -4.37 7.15 7.73
CA ILE A 89 -4.75 5.87 7.14
C ILE A 89 -4.62 4.79 8.21
N GLU A 90 -5.69 4.08 8.46
CA GLU A 90 -5.68 2.84 9.22
C GLU A 90 -5.21 1.71 8.31
N CYS A 91 -4.14 1.08 8.67
CA CYS A 91 -3.52 0.03 7.88
C CYS A 91 -2.84 -1.00 8.78
N THR A 92 -2.51 -2.14 8.23
CA THR A 92 -1.91 -3.23 9.00
C THR A 92 -0.62 -3.72 8.36
N ILE A 93 0.31 -4.19 9.18
CA ILE A 93 1.53 -4.84 8.69
C ILE A 93 1.14 -6.13 7.94
N ASN A 94 1.70 -6.34 6.76
CA ASN A 94 1.38 -7.43 5.84
C ASN A 94 -0.07 -7.39 5.29
N GLY A 95 -0.83 -6.34 5.56
CA GLY A 95 -2.23 -6.23 5.15
C GLY A 95 -3.15 -7.23 5.85
N ILE A 96 -2.76 -7.78 7.02
CA ILE A 96 -3.61 -8.73 7.75
C ILE A 96 -4.89 -8.06 8.24
N GLY A 97 -5.97 -8.83 8.37
CA GLY A 97 -7.27 -8.34 8.84
C GLY A 97 -8.41 -9.27 8.49
N GLU A 98 -9.61 -8.78 8.60
CA GLU A 98 -10.83 -9.49 8.27
C GLU A 98 -10.86 -9.93 6.80
N ARG A 99 -11.33 -11.12 6.51
CA ARG A 99 -11.50 -11.70 5.17
C ARG A 99 -10.22 -11.67 4.33
N ALA A 100 -10.14 -10.75 3.35
CA ALA A 100 -8.95 -10.56 2.51
C ALA A 100 -7.92 -9.59 3.11
N GLY A 101 -8.18 -9.05 4.29
CA GLY A 101 -7.30 -8.15 5.01
C GLY A 101 -7.58 -6.67 4.79
N ASN A 102 -6.67 -5.84 5.27
CA ASN A 102 -6.70 -4.39 5.22
C ASN A 102 -5.65 -3.84 4.25
N ALA A 103 -5.64 -2.53 4.08
CA ALA A 103 -4.55 -1.85 3.41
C ALA A 103 -3.21 -2.18 4.09
N ALA A 104 -2.19 -2.54 3.31
CA ALA A 104 -0.89 -2.92 3.84
C ALA A 104 -0.03 -1.68 4.13
N LEU A 105 0.44 -1.55 5.38
CA LEU A 105 1.27 -0.43 5.84
C LEU A 105 2.51 -0.24 4.98
N GLU A 106 3.25 -1.31 4.73
CA GLU A 106 4.48 -1.29 3.95
C GLU A 106 4.28 -0.76 2.53
N GLU A 107 3.16 -1.09 1.91
CA GLU A 107 2.85 -0.67 0.54
C GLU A 107 2.50 0.81 0.49
N ILE A 108 1.69 1.31 1.44
CA ILE A 108 1.33 2.72 1.56
C ILE A 108 2.58 3.57 1.84
N VAL A 109 3.37 3.19 2.84
CA VAL A 109 4.56 3.94 3.25
C VAL A 109 5.59 4.02 2.13
N MET A 110 5.82 2.90 1.43
CA MET A 110 6.78 2.88 0.34
C MET A 110 6.24 3.58 -0.92
N ALA A 111 4.94 3.56 -1.18
CA ALA A 111 4.34 4.37 -2.25
C ALA A 111 4.57 5.87 -2.00
N ILE A 112 4.32 6.35 -0.80
CA ILE A 112 4.55 7.75 -0.41
C ILE A 112 6.04 8.11 -0.57
N LYS A 113 6.94 7.24 -0.10
CA LYS A 113 8.39 7.49 -0.14
C LYS A 113 8.96 7.45 -1.56
N THR A 114 8.44 6.56 -2.41
CA THR A 114 8.97 6.33 -3.76
C THR A 114 8.38 7.30 -4.78
N ARG A 115 7.15 7.76 -4.55
CA ARG A 115 6.41 8.63 -5.45
C ARG A 115 6.12 9.99 -4.79
N ASP A 116 7.14 10.59 -4.18
CA ASP A 116 7.08 11.94 -3.60
C ASP A 116 6.78 13.03 -4.65
N ASP A 117 7.04 12.74 -5.93
CA ASP A 117 6.64 13.54 -7.08
C ASP A 117 5.11 13.70 -7.21
N LEU A 118 4.35 12.67 -6.88
CA LEU A 118 2.87 12.65 -6.95
C LEU A 118 2.19 12.64 -5.57
N LEU A 119 2.88 12.14 -4.56
CA LEU A 119 2.40 12.00 -3.20
C LEU A 119 3.29 12.83 -2.26
N PRO A 120 3.14 14.18 -2.25
CA PRO A 120 4.01 15.08 -1.47
C PRO A 120 3.66 15.04 0.03
N TYR A 121 3.62 13.83 0.58
CA TYR A 121 3.33 13.55 1.98
C TYR A 121 4.54 12.97 2.68
N GLN A 122 4.56 13.10 4.00
CA GLN A 122 5.63 12.54 4.82
C GLN A 122 5.03 11.66 5.92
N THR A 123 5.79 10.65 6.29
CA THR A 123 5.48 9.76 7.42
C THR A 123 6.72 9.61 8.30
N GLY A 124 6.54 9.51 9.61
CA GLY A 124 7.62 9.25 10.56
C GLY A 124 8.05 7.78 10.65
N ILE A 125 7.52 6.90 9.80
CA ILE A 125 7.83 5.47 9.84
C ILE A 125 9.25 5.23 9.33
N LYS A 126 10.04 4.50 10.12
CA LYS A 126 11.38 4.05 9.77
C LYS A 126 11.30 2.86 8.83
N THR A 127 11.43 3.13 7.53
CA THR A 127 11.22 2.13 6.47
C THR A 127 12.20 0.97 6.56
N GLU A 128 13.41 1.19 7.04
CA GLU A 128 14.43 0.14 7.27
C GLU A 128 14.02 -0.91 8.31
N LEU A 129 12.94 -0.68 9.04
CA LEU A 129 12.37 -1.65 9.99
C LEU A 129 11.20 -2.46 9.42
N ILE A 130 10.72 -2.15 8.22
CA ILE A 130 9.53 -2.77 7.61
C ILE A 130 9.67 -4.28 7.51
N SER A 131 10.76 -4.78 6.92
CA SER A 131 10.98 -6.24 6.79
C SER A 131 11.09 -6.96 8.13
N LYS A 132 11.64 -6.30 9.15
CA LYS A 132 11.70 -6.84 10.51
C LYS A 132 10.30 -6.91 11.14
N ALA A 133 9.52 -5.85 11.01
CA ALA A 133 8.14 -5.79 11.52
C ALA A 133 7.26 -6.86 10.84
N SER A 134 7.36 -6.99 9.51
CA SER A 134 6.66 -8.02 8.74
C SER A 134 6.94 -9.44 9.26
N LYS A 135 8.22 -9.77 9.50
CA LYS A 135 8.62 -11.07 10.05
C LYS A 135 8.08 -11.31 11.46
N ILE A 136 8.11 -10.29 12.33
CA ILE A 136 7.59 -10.41 13.69
C ILE A 136 6.10 -10.71 13.65
N VAL A 137 5.33 -9.98 12.86
CA VAL A 137 3.88 -10.17 12.72
C VAL A 137 3.56 -11.54 12.14
N SER A 138 4.24 -11.95 11.06
CA SER A 138 4.06 -13.28 10.45
C SER A 138 4.34 -14.41 11.46
N ASN A 139 5.41 -14.31 12.24
CA ASN A 139 5.73 -15.31 13.24
C ASN A 139 4.73 -15.34 14.41
N ALA A 140 4.28 -14.17 14.87
CA ALA A 140 3.37 -14.07 16.00
C ALA A 140 1.95 -14.55 15.66
N THR A 141 1.50 -14.30 14.44
CA THR A 141 0.15 -14.66 13.97
C THR A 141 0.08 -16.04 13.34
N GLY A 142 1.20 -16.60 12.90
CA GLY A 142 1.25 -17.82 12.10
C GLY A 142 0.81 -17.64 10.64
N PHE A 143 0.49 -16.41 10.20
CA PHE A 143 0.15 -16.13 8.81
C PHE A 143 1.42 -15.89 7.98
N PRO A 144 1.76 -16.78 7.02
CA PRO A 144 2.93 -16.60 6.19
C PRO A 144 2.73 -15.46 5.19
N VAL A 145 3.80 -14.69 4.95
CA VAL A 145 3.80 -13.69 3.88
C VAL A 145 3.93 -14.40 2.54
N GLN A 146 3.07 -14.04 1.57
CA GLN A 146 3.17 -14.55 0.21
C GLN A 146 4.53 -14.21 -0.41
N PHE A 147 5.13 -15.14 -1.16
CA PHE A 147 6.45 -14.92 -1.76
C PHE A 147 6.52 -13.70 -2.67
N ASN A 148 5.44 -13.42 -3.40
CA ASN A 148 5.31 -12.30 -4.33
C ASN A 148 4.64 -11.06 -3.72
N LYS A 149 4.45 -11.01 -2.38
CA LYS A 149 3.90 -9.82 -1.75
C LYS A 149 4.82 -8.63 -1.99
N ALA A 150 4.24 -7.51 -2.37
CA ALA A 150 4.99 -6.27 -2.55
C ALA A 150 5.78 -5.91 -1.29
N ILE A 151 6.96 -5.32 -1.45
CA ILE A 151 7.85 -4.78 -0.43
C ILE A 151 8.48 -5.85 0.48
N VAL A 152 7.70 -6.76 1.07
CA VAL A 152 8.15 -7.69 2.13
C VAL A 152 8.19 -9.15 1.71
N GLY A 153 7.66 -9.49 0.54
CA GLY A 153 7.70 -10.84 0.00
C GLY A 153 9.13 -11.28 -0.31
N LYS A 154 9.40 -12.59 -0.21
CA LYS A 154 10.72 -13.15 -0.46
C LYS A 154 11.26 -12.84 -1.87
N ASN A 155 10.35 -12.70 -2.85
CA ASN A 155 10.67 -12.41 -4.24
C ASN A 155 10.65 -10.90 -4.58
N ALA A 156 10.33 -10.02 -3.62
CA ALA A 156 10.16 -8.59 -3.88
C ALA A 156 11.42 -7.92 -4.49
N PHE A 157 12.60 -8.47 -4.21
CA PHE A 157 13.89 -8.00 -4.73
C PHE A 157 14.66 -9.13 -5.47
N ALA A 158 13.94 -10.12 -6.01
CA ALA A 158 14.55 -11.21 -6.76
C ALA A 158 14.33 -10.99 -8.27
N HIS A 159 15.42 -11.06 -9.03
CA HIS A 159 15.38 -10.96 -10.49
C HIS A 159 15.77 -12.31 -11.10
N GLU A 160 14.88 -12.90 -11.88
CA GLU A 160 15.03 -14.23 -12.46
C GLU A 160 15.32 -14.17 -13.97
N SER A 161 14.81 -13.15 -14.67
CA SER A 161 15.03 -12.98 -16.12
C SER A 161 16.45 -12.49 -16.43
N GLY A 162 17.12 -13.07 -17.42
CA GLY A 162 18.46 -12.68 -17.85
C GLY A 162 18.55 -11.22 -18.29
N ILE A 163 17.51 -10.69 -18.97
CA ILE A 163 17.45 -9.28 -19.37
C ILE A 163 17.39 -8.38 -18.13
N HIS A 164 16.62 -8.75 -17.11
CA HIS A 164 16.53 -7.98 -15.86
C HIS A 164 17.88 -8.01 -15.13
N GLN A 165 18.54 -9.18 -15.07
CA GLN A 165 19.85 -9.29 -14.43
C GLN A 165 20.93 -8.47 -15.15
N ASP A 166 20.97 -8.50 -16.48
CA ASP A 166 21.89 -7.68 -17.28
C ASP A 166 21.63 -6.19 -17.06
N GLY A 167 20.37 -5.78 -17.04
CA GLY A 167 19.98 -4.40 -16.72
C GLY A 167 20.42 -3.98 -15.32
N MET A 168 20.21 -4.83 -14.30
CA MET A 168 20.63 -4.59 -12.93
C MET A 168 22.14 -4.45 -12.77
N LEU A 169 22.91 -5.27 -13.51
CA LEU A 169 24.38 -5.19 -13.51
C LEU A 169 24.90 -3.89 -14.12
N LYS A 170 24.16 -3.34 -15.10
CA LYS A 170 24.52 -2.07 -15.78
C LYS A 170 24.06 -0.84 -14.99
N ASN A 171 22.81 -0.83 -14.54
CA ASN A 171 22.25 0.21 -13.68
C ASN A 171 21.06 -0.37 -12.88
N ARG A 172 21.16 -0.34 -11.55
CA ARG A 172 20.11 -0.86 -10.66
C ARG A 172 18.76 -0.16 -10.83
N GLU A 173 18.77 1.14 -11.07
CA GLU A 173 17.56 1.94 -11.27
C GLU A 173 16.71 1.50 -12.48
N THR A 174 17.26 0.68 -13.38
CA THR A 174 16.54 0.16 -14.55
C THR A 174 15.36 -0.73 -14.13
N TYR A 175 15.47 -1.48 -13.01
CA TYR A 175 14.46 -2.43 -12.58
C TYR A 175 14.16 -2.35 -11.06
N GLU A 176 14.76 -1.42 -10.34
CA GLU A 176 14.49 -1.20 -8.92
C GLU A 176 13.98 0.22 -8.70
N ILE A 177 12.73 0.34 -8.22
CA ILE A 177 12.15 1.62 -7.78
C ILE A 177 12.50 1.97 -6.33
N MET A 178 13.07 1.03 -5.60
CA MET A 178 13.54 1.16 -4.22
C MET A 178 14.65 0.15 -3.96
N THR A 179 15.58 0.46 -3.07
CA THR A 179 16.65 -0.48 -2.71
C THR A 179 16.20 -1.46 -1.62
N PRO A 180 16.72 -2.70 -1.60
CA PRO A 180 16.43 -3.67 -0.52
C PRO A 180 16.74 -3.11 0.87
N GLU A 181 17.83 -2.36 0.99
CA GLU A 181 18.28 -1.76 2.24
C GLU A 181 17.27 -0.73 2.77
N SER A 182 16.57 -0.01 1.86
CA SER A 182 15.57 0.99 2.23
C SER A 182 14.39 0.42 3.02
N VAL A 183 14.17 -0.89 2.94
CA VAL A 183 13.13 -1.62 3.67
C VAL A 183 13.69 -2.66 4.66
N GLY A 184 15.01 -2.64 4.90
CA GLY A 184 15.67 -3.49 5.88
C GLY A 184 16.03 -4.90 5.38
N VAL A 185 16.08 -5.10 4.08
CA VAL A 185 16.58 -6.35 3.45
C VAL A 185 18.07 -6.18 3.16
N LYS A 186 18.91 -7.11 3.66
CA LYS A 186 20.36 -6.96 3.62
C LYS A 186 21.01 -7.26 2.26
N LYS A 187 20.36 -8.00 1.36
CA LYS A 187 20.90 -8.36 0.03
C LYS A 187 19.79 -8.70 -0.95
N THR A 188 19.95 -8.28 -2.20
CA THR A 188 19.25 -8.82 -3.36
C THR A 188 19.71 -10.25 -3.61
N SER A 189 18.82 -11.20 -3.82
CA SER A 189 19.20 -12.53 -4.25
C SER A 189 18.97 -12.65 -5.76
N LEU A 190 20.04 -12.91 -6.50
CA LEU A 190 19.92 -13.40 -7.86
C LEU A 190 19.50 -14.88 -7.76
N VAL A 191 18.27 -15.17 -8.11
CA VAL A 191 17.72 -16.52 -8.06
C VAL A 191 17.86 -17.15 -9.43
N MET A 192 18.49 -18.32 -9.48
CA MET A 192 18.46 -19.14 -10.70
C MET A 192 17.12 -19.88 -10.76
N GLY A 193 16.25 -19.47 -11.67
CA GLY A 193 14.96 -20.11 -11.92
C GLY A 193 14.89 -20.74 -13.31
N CYS A 194 13.79 -21.42 -13.63
CA CYS A 194 13.62 -22.10 -14.90
C CYS A 194 13.57 -21.13 -16.12
N LEU A 195 13.42 -19.84 -15.89
CA LEU A 195 13.47 -18.80 -16.93
C LEU A 195 14.88 -18.20 -17.13
N LEU A 196 15.84 -18.63 -16.33
CA LEU A 196 17.23 -18.19 -16.40
C LEU A 196 18.04 -19.18 -17.25
N TYR A 197 18.28 -18.82 -18.47
CA TYR A 197 19.39 -19.40 -19.23
C TYR A 197 20.66 -18.71 -18.75
N THR A 198 21.34 -19.32 -17.79
CA THR A 198 22.57 -18.80 -17.14
C THR A 198 23.80 -18.87 -18.01
N SER A 199 23.72 -19.52 -19.17
CA SER A 199 24.71 -19.53 -20.24
C SER A 199 24.00 -19.61 -21.57
N PRO A 200 24.53 -18.95 -22.63
CA PRO A 200 24.00 -19.16 -23.97
C PRO A 200 24.02 -20.65 -24.28
N SER A 201 22.87 -21.16 -24.78
CA SER A 201 22.82 -22.57 -25.19
C SER A 201 23.88 -22.84 -26.25
N PRO A 202 24.34 -24.08 -26.46
CA PRO A 202 25.27 -24.40 -27.55
C PRO A 202 24.73 -24.00 -28.93
N ARG A 203 23.43 -23.73 -29.09
CA ARG A 203 22.81 -23.19 -30.30
C ARG A 203 23.06 -21.69 -30.45
N ASP A 204 23.05 -20.93 -29.36
CA ASP A 204 23.25 -19.48 -29.40
C ASP A 204 24.71 -19.09 -29.64
N GLN A 205 25.63 -20.00 -29.34
CA GLN A 205 27.07 -19.85 -29.61
C GLN A 205 27.43 -20.08 -31.11
N ARG A 206 26.52 -20.65 -31.90
CA ARG A 206 26.76 -20.93 -33.34
C ARG A 206 26.34 -19.79 -34.27
N GLY A 207 25.79 -18.71 -33.76
CA GLY A 207 25.27 -17.58 -34.55
C GLY A 207 26.20 -16.38 -34.71
N SER A 208 27.44 -16.45 -34.25
CA SER A 208 28.47 -15.39 -34.37
C SER A 208 29.71 -15.91 -35.08
N GLY A 209 29.54 -16.38 -36.34
CA GLY A 209 30.59 -16.69 -37.26
C GLY A 209 30.31 -15.99 -38.60
#